data_9f27d07e3557d288d483b199d536d21e
#
_entry.id   9f27d07e3557d288d483b199d536d21e
#
_cell.length_a   1.000
_cell.length_b   1.000
_cell.length_c   1.000
_cell.angle_alpha   90.00
_cell.angle_beta   90.00
_cell.angle_gamma   90.00
#
_symmetry.space_group_name_H-M   'P 1'
#
loop_
_entity.id
_entity.type
_entity.pdbx_description
1 polymer ?
#
loop_
_entity_poly.entity_id
_entity_poly.type
_entity_poly.pdbx_seq_one_letter_code
_entity_poly.pdbx_strand_id
1 'polypeptide(L)'
;MMKKLIYTLSILSLPLLVSAQQMPHYSLYMLNDIVINPSLISTKSDNQLGLMIRDQWTGFDGAPKTQSVSYYNVEHEKFGRGVRIVNDNTGPISMLSGTISGSYLIPIESSNKFSVGASANILQYKIDNSEIILENDGVIDPAMNGGVIDKVIGNSASIGVNYFSDRFNIGASVINIFNSDLNLSNTGLENTLVNHYYLNAEYNIQPSKGLEFSPSLLIKKIGASNVQMDLNLKTSINNTIWGGLSYRTNDAFIAMLGLSFLNYDLGYSYDITSTKMSIPSYGSHGIVMTYKLKPKEKDSDKDGVLDKDDGCPKIPGVPELNGCPDRDKDGIQDWEDECPDFPGLSINNGCPDRDSDGIIDKYDRCPDIPGVPELNGCPDSDGDGLQDELDKCPFVKGSLRNMGCPDTIEIIQQDTIKVFVKVPSFIDTITEITWDNLPLWADRVHFEFNKHNLDENSKIILNKVAQFLIDNTEKNLQINGHADERGTEKYNMKLSKRRANSVSKYLIDQGVNKRRLSVKAFGESQKASSSHDKNRRVEFKVIK
;
A
#
# COMPACT_ATOMS: atom_id res chain seq x y z
N MET A 1 -53.87 61.53 10.63
CA MET A 1 -53.29 60.26 11.13
C MET A 1 -53.49 59.07 10.16
N MET A 2 -54.65 58.90 9.58
CA MET A 2 -54.95 57.80 8.60
C MET A 2 -54.06 57.76 7.36
N LYS A 3 -53.66 58.90 6.75
CA LYS A 3 -52.81 58.94 5.55
C LYS A 3 -51.39 58.42 5.82
N LYS A 4 -50.82 58.55 7.02
CA LYS A 4 -49.51 58.00 7.38
C LYS A 4 -49.59 56.49 7.60
N LEU A 5 -50.72 55.95 8.05
CA LEU A 5 -50.91 54.50 8.27
C LEU A 5 -51.00 53.75 6.93
N ILE A 6 -51.58 54.39 5.89
CA ILE A 6 -51.69 53.83 4.53
C ILE A 6 -50.34 53.76 3.84
N TYR A 7 -49.47 54.77 4.03
CA TYR A 7 -48.08 54.70 3.47
C TYR A 7 -47.20 53.71 4.20
N THR A 8 -47.42 53.45 5.49
CA THR A 8 -46.70 52.43 6.25
C THR A 8 -47.14 51.02 5.88
N LEU A 9 -48.40 50.81 5.50
CA LEU A 9 -48.91 49.53 5.04
C LEU A 9 -48.51 49.21 3.58
N SER A 10 -48.30 50.24 2.75
CA SER A 10 -47.85 50.04 1.37
C SER A 10 -46.35 49.71 1.22
N ILE A 11 -45.53 49.91 2.27
CA ILE A 11 -44.12 49.54 2.28
C ILE A 11 -43.95 48.09 2.70
N LEU A 12 -44.97 47.46 3.27
CA LEU A 12 -44.92 46.06 3.72
C LEU A 12 -45.29 45.03 2.64
N SER A 13 -45.74 45.49 1.45
CA SER A 13 -45.93 44.62 0.27
C SER A 13 -44.74 44.64 -0.66
N LEU A 14 -43.53 44.40 -0.14
CA LEU A 14 -42.44 43.92 -0.95
C LEU A 14 -42.85 42.55 -1.50
N PRO A 15 -42.86 42.31 -2.81
CA PRO A 15 -43.05 40.98 -3.34
C PRO A 15 -41.93 40.12 -2.74
N LEU A 16 -42.32 39.14 -1.94
CA LEU A 16 -41.43 38.05 -1.60
C LEU A 16 -41.07 37.38 -2.93
N LEU A 17 -39.91 37.70 -3.45
CA LEU A 17 -39.32 36.97 -4.57
C LEU A 17 -39.12 35.54 -4.08
N VAL A 18 -40.07 34.68 -4.35
CA VAL A 18 -39.97 33.25 -4.11
C VAL A 18 -39.00 32.73 -5.16
N SER A 19 -37.74 32.64 -4.79
CA SER A 19 -36.76 31.96 -5.62
C SER A 19 -37.00 30.46 -5.47
N ALA A 20 -37.56 29.82 -6.50
CA ALA A 20 -37.72 28.38 -6.55
C ALA A 20 -36.34 27.71 -6.63
N GLN A 21 -36.19 26.62 -5.92
CA GLN A 21 -34.93 25.86 -5.89
C GLN A 21 -34.73 25.19 -7.25
N GLN A 22 -33.57 25.44 -7.89
CA GLN A 22 -33.28 24.94 -9.25
C GLN A 22 -32.43 23.67 -9.29
N MET A 23 -31.86 23.24 -8.15
CA MET A 23 -31.01 22.04 -8.05
C MET A 23 -31.52 21.12 -6.94
N PRO A 24 -31.44 19.80 -7.14
CA PRO A 24 -31.88 18.84 -6.15
C PRO A 24 -31.18 19.02 -4.81
N HIS A 25 -31.90 18.79 -3.72
CA HIS A 25 -31.33 18.69 -2.38
C HIS A 25 -30.72 17.30 -2.13
N TYR A 26 -29.55 17.27 -1.50
CA TYR A 26 -28.86 16.04 -1.15
C TYR A 26 -28.67 15.98 0.38
N SER A 27 -29.30 15.02 1.06
CA SER A 27 -29.12 14.86 2.51
C SER A 27 -27.92 13.97 2.85
N LEU A 28 -27.57 13.02 1.98
CA LEU A 28 -26.39 12.17 2.08
C LEU A 28 -25.20 12.67 1.23
N TYR A 29 -25.06 14.00 1.08
CA TYR A 29 -23.97 14.58 0.28
C TYR A 29 -22.58 14.18 0.79
N MET A 30 -22.43 13.86 2.07
CA MET A 30 -21.17 13.37 2.66
C MET A 30 -20.68 12.01 2.09
N LEU A 31 -21.57 11.23 1.47
CA LEU A 31 -21.22 10.02 0.72
C LEU A 31 -20.99 10.28 -0.78
N ASN A 32 -21.47 11.43 -1.28
CA ASN A 32 -21.33 11.86 -2.66
C ASN A 32 -21.06 13.37 -2.70
N ASP A 33 -19.96 13.77 -2.07
CA ASP A 33 -19.58 15.17 -1.83
C ASP A 33 -19.19 15.94 -3.10
N ILE A 34 -18.93 15.25 -4.22
CA ILE A 34 -18.67 15.86 -5.53
C ILE A 34 -19.87 16.67 -6.03
N VAL A 35 -21.09 16.35 -5.55
CA VAL A 35 -22.29 17.12 -5.92
C VAL A 35 -22.23 18.55 -5.43
N ILE A 36 -21.48 18.84 -4.38
CA ILE A 36 -21.30 20.16 -3.79
C ILE A 36 -19.97 20.81 -4.15
N ASN A 37 -18.92 20.02 -4.43
CA ASN A 37 -17.58 20.58 -4.68
C ASN A 37 -16.76 19.66 -5.62
N PRO A 38 -16.45 20.10 -6.87
CA PRO A 38 -15.71 19.28 -7.83
C PRO A 38 -14.25 19.01 -7.42
N SER A 39 -13.66 19.79 -6.50
CA SER A 39 -12.29 19.57 -6.05
C SER A 39 -12.11 18.31 -5.21
N LEU A 40 -13.21 17.74 -4.68
CA LEU A 40 -13.16 16.58 -3.78
C LEU A 40 -12.92 15.25 -4.50
N ILE A 41 -12.92 15.20 -5.84
CA ILE A 41 -12.62 13.95 -6.56
C ILE A 41 -11.19 13.47 -6.27
N SER A 42 -10.20 14.35 -6.39
CA SER A 42 -8.79 14.00 -6.20
C SER A 42 -8.42 13.67 -4.75
N THR A 43 -9.35 13.84 -3.81
CA THR A 43 -9.15 13.49 -2.40
C THR A 43 -9.51 12.04 -2.07
N LYS A 44 -10.15 11.33 -3.02
CA LYS A 44 -10.55 9.94 -2.85
C LYS A 44 -9.35 9.01 -3.05
N SER A 45 -9.35 7.90 -2.31
CA SER A 45 -8.32 6.86 -2.43
C SER A 45 -8.62 5.86 -3.54
N ASP A 46 -9.89 5.69 -3.88
CA ASP A 46 -10.36 4.64 -4.77
C ASP A 46 -11.20 5.20 -5.91
N ASN A 47 -11.20 4.48 -7.02
CA ASN A 47 -12.19 4.71 -8.07
C ASN A 47 -13.57 4.32 -7.56
N GLN A 48 -14.60 5.11 -7.85
CA GLN A 48 -15.91 4.87 -7.25
C GLN A 48 -17.03 4.99 -8.30
N LEU A 49 -17.98 4.06 -8.19
CA LEU A 49 -19.28 4.15 -8.85
C LEU A 49 -20.34 4.48 -7.79
N GLY A 50 -21.04 5.59 -7.94
CA GLY A 50 -22.07 6.05 -7.02
C GLY A 50 -23.46 5.99 -7.66
N LEU A 51 -24.42 5.49 -6.91
CA LEU A 51 -25.85 5.53 -7.23
C LEU A 51 -26.57 6.28 -6.12
N MET A 52 -27.50 7.14 -6.45
CA MET A 52 -28.31 7.86 -5.47
C MET A 52 -29.75 7.99 -5.97
N ILE A 53 -30.68 7.74 -5.06
CA ILE A 53 -32.11 7.93 -5.25
C ILE A 53 -32.62 8.77 -4.07
N ARG A 54 -33.44 9.77 -4.37
CA ARG A 54 -34.09 10.58 -3.37
C ARG A 54 -35.55 10.83 -3.75
N ASP A 55 -36.46 10.49 -2.86
CA ASP A 55 -37.87 10.85 -2.92
C ASP A 55 -38.13 11.92 -1.85
N GLN A 56 -38.33 13.14 -2.30
CA GLN A 56 -38.56 14.28 -1.40
C GLN A 56 -40.07 14.46 -1.17
N TRP A 57 -40.49 14.77 0.07
CA TRP A 57 -41.89 15.05 0.46
C TRP A 57 -42.86 13.95 0.03
N THR A 58 -42.56 12.70 0.40
CA THR A 58 -43.39 11.54 0.05
C THR A 58 -44.82 11.72 0.53
N GLY A 59 -45.78 11.24 -0.25
CA GLY A 59 -47.23 11.42 -0.02
C GLY A 59 -47.81 12.69 -0.68
N PHE A 60 -46.98 13.54 -1.27
CA PHE A 60 -47.42 14.72 -2.03
C PHE A 60 -47.32 14.44 -3.54
N ASP A 61 -48.41 14.60 -4.27
CA ASP A 61 -48.44 14.39 -5.71
C ASP A 61 -47.53 15.39 -6.43
N GLY A 62 -46.72 14.91 -7.37
CA GLY A 62 -45.73 15.72 -8.06
C GLY A 62 -44.49 16.08 -7.22
N ALA A 63 -44.29 15.43 -6.05
CA ALA A 63 -43.11 15.65 -5.23
C ALA A 63 -41.80 15.32 -5.96
N PRO A 64 -40.69 16.02 -5.65
CA PRO A 64 -39.42 15.84 -6.34
C PRO A 64 -38.86 14.43 -6.20
N LYS A 65 -38.44 13.81 -7.31
CA LYS A 65 -37.73 12.51 -7.37
C LYS A 65 -36.44 12.69 -8.13
N THR A 66 -35.33 12.51 -7.40
CA THR A 66 -33.98 12.65 -7.93
C THR A 66 -33.32 11.30 -8.04
N GLN A 67 -32.69 11.02 -9.17
CA GLN A 67 -31.84 9.85 -9.41
C GLN A 67 -30.50 10.32 -9.94
N SER A 68 -29.40 9.77 -9.45
CA SER A 68 -28.11 10.08 -10.03
C SER A 68 -27.18 8.86 -10.09
N VAL A 69 -26.36 8.85 -11.13
CA VAL A 69 -25.26 7.92 -11.34
C VAL A 69 -23.99 8.75 -11.47
N SER A 70 -22.95 8.36 -10.76
CA SER A 70 -21.65 9.02 -10.82
C SER A 70 -20.53 7.99 -10.89
N TYR A 71 -19.48 8.33 -11.64
CA TYR A 71 -18.24 7.58 -11.67
C TYR A 71 -17.08 8.53 -11.54
N TYR A 72 -16.12 8.19 -10.65
CA TYR A 72 -14.86 8.92 -10.56
C TYR A 72 -13.67 7.98 -10.48
N ASN A 73 -12.58 8.52 -11.01
CA ASN A 73 -11.29 7.86 -11.07
C ASN A 73 -10.22 8.83 -10.56
N VAL A 74 -9.31 8.32 -9.74
CA VAL A 74 -8.13 9.07 -9.28
C VAL A 74 -6.90 8.42 -9.87
N GLU A 75 -6.10 9.20 -10.58
CA GLU A 75 -4.89 8.76 -11.25
C GLU A 75 -3.67 9.36 -10.57
N HIS A 76 -2.65 8.50 -10.32
CA HIS A 76 -1.40 8.89 -9.66
C HIS A 76 -1.60 9.62 -8.32
N GLU A 77 -2.67 9.31 -7.58
CA GLU A 77 -3.01 9.91 -6.28
C GLU A 77 -3.14 11.44 -6.30
N LYS A 78 -3.21 12.06 -7.44
CA LYS A 78 -3.23 13.53 -7.59
C LYS A 78 -4.31 14.04 -8.53
N PHE A 79 -4.59 13.34 -9.60
CA PHE A 79 -5.52 13.80 -10.63
C PHE A 79 -6.82 13.02 -10.58
N GLY A 80 -7.91 13.71 -10.20
CA GLY A 80 -9.26 13.17 -10.16
C GLY A 80 -10.06 13.53 -11.42
N ARG A 81 -10.78 12.57 -11.97
CA ARG A 81 -11.72 12.72 -13.09
C ARG A 81 -13.06 12.15 -12.69
N GLY A 82 -14.15 12.77 -13.14
CA GLY A 82 -15.48 12.28 -12.82
C GLY A 82 -16.50 12.60 -13.90
N VAL A 83 -17.48 11.73 -13.98
CA VAL A 83 -18.70 11.93 -14.76
C VAL A 83 -19.91 11.69 -13.87
N ARG A 84 -20.98 12.47 -14.06
CA ARG A 84 -22.22 12.33 -13.32
C ARG A 84 -23.40 12.61 -14.23
N ILE A 85 -24.46 11.82 -14.08
CA ILE A 85 -25.74 12.02 -14.72
C ILE A 85 -26.78 12.15 -13.60
N VAL A 86 -27.65 13.14 -13.70
CA VAL A 86 -28.74 13.37 -12.74
C VAL A 86 -30.03 13.51 -13.53
N ASN A 87 -31.06 12.80 -13.10
CA ASN A 87 -32.42 12.94 -13.52
C ASN A 87 -33.28 13.39 -12.33
N ASP A 88 -33.92 14.53 -12.44
CA ASP A 88 -34.76 15.12 -11.40
C ASP A 88 -36.14 15.47 -11.99
N ASN A 89 -37.18 14.95 -11.34
CA ASN A 89 -38.57 15.15 -11.80
C ASN A 89 -39.37 15.79 -10.65
N THR A 90 -40.05 16.89 -10.92
CA THR A 90 -40.89 17.63 -9.97
C THR A 90 -42.17 18.05 -10.65
N GLY A 91 -43.25 17.32 -10.42
CA GLY A 91 -44.50 17.51 -11.14
C GLY A 91 -44.28 17.49 -12.66
N PRO A 92 -44.78 18.50 -13.41
CA PRO A 92 -44.61 18.55 -14.85
C PRO A 92 -43.17 18.90 -15.31
N ILE A 93 -42.29 19.22 -14.37
CA ILE A 93 -40.90 19.64 -14.66
C ILE A 93 -39.97 18.46 -14.58
N SER A 94 -39.16 18.24 -15.60
CA SER A 94 -38.04 17.29 -15.55
C SER A 94 -36.73 17.94 -15.97
N MET A 95 -35.68 17.60 -15.28
CA MET A 95 -34.31 18.04 -15.52
C MET A 95 -33.39 16.85 -15.67
N LEU A 96 -32.76 16.68 -16.83
CA LEU A 96 -31.71 15.71 -17.07
C LEU A 96 -30.38 16.45 -17.24
N SER A 97 -29.39 16.16 -16.44
CA SER A 97 -28.08 16.80 -16.52
C SER A 97 -26.94 15.81 -16.61
N GLY A 98 -25.92 16.17 -17.39
CA GLY A 98 -24.64 15.47 -17.49
C GLY A 98 -23.49 16.39 -17.09
N THR A 99 -22.62 15.93 -16.21
CA THR A 99 -21.48 16.70 -15.69
C THR A 99 -20.20 15.93 -15.94
N ILE A 100 -19.16 16.60 -16.44
CA ILE A 100 -17.78 16.13 -16.45
C ILE A 100 -16.96 16.98 -15.48
N SER A 101 -16.08 16.38 -14.73
CA SER A 101 -15.30 17.06 -13.69
C SER A 101 -13.85 16.64 -13.71
N GLY A 102 -12.97 17.57 -13.37
CA GLY A 102 -11.55 17.34 -13.14
C GLY A 102 -11.09 18.04 -11.87
N SER A 103 -10.17 17.42 -11.15
CA SER A 103 -9.56 18.00 -9.95
C SER A 103 -8.10 17.63 -9.83
N TYR A 104 -7.34 18.45 -9.11
CA TYR A 104 -5.93 18.24 -8.88
C TYR A 104 -5.60 18.44 -7.41
N LEU A 105 -4.83 17.49 -6.85
CA LEU A 105 -4.38 17.47 -5.47
C LEU A 105 -2.96 18.01 -5.37
N ILE A 106 -2.77 19.02 -4.53
CA ILE A 106 -1.50 19.67 -4.26
C ILE A 106 -1.08 19.31 -2.83
N PRO A 107 -0.08 18.44 -2.63
CA PRO A 107 0.48 18.22 -1.31
C PRO A 107 1.22 19.48 -0.84
N ILE A 108 1.02 19.90 0.41
CA ILE A 108 1.66 21.08 0.99
C ILE A 108 2.80 20.64 1.91
N GLU A 109 2.48 19.98 3.01
CA GLU A 109 3.44 19.43 3.97
C GLU A 109 2.82 18.23 4.67
N SER A 110 3.60 17.17 4.87
CA SER A 110 3.19 15.96 5.61
C SER A 110 1.78 15.46 5.24
N SER A 111 0.78 15.71 6.09
CA SER A 111 -0.62 15.31 5.90
C SER A 111 -1.49 16.42 5.27
N ASN A 112 -0.98 17.64 5.16
CA ASN A 112 -1.75 18.78 4.66
C ASN A 112 -1.81 18.79 3.13
N LYS A 113 -3.02 18.89 2.60
CA LYS A 113 -3.25 18.85 1.15
C LYS A 113 -4.26 19.93 0.76
N PHE A 114 -4.08 20.45 -0.44
CA PHE A 114 -5.01 21.38 -1.07
C PHE A 114 -5.49 20.81 -2.38
N SER A 115 -6.76 20.94 -2.69
CA SER A 115 -7.28 20.50 -3.98
C SER A 115 -8.02 21.63 -4.69
N VAL A 116 -7.91 21.64 -6.01
CA VAL A 116 -8.65 22.51 -6.89
C VAL A 116 -9.42 21.66 -7.89
N GLY A 117 -10.62 22.09 -8.26
CA GLY A 117 -11.43 21.33 -9.20
C GLY A 117 -12.32 22.24 -10.03
N ALA A 118 -12.66 21.75 -11.21
CA ALA A 118 -13.60 22.38 -12.10
C ALA A 118 -14.52 21.34 -12.74
N SER A 119 -15.71 21.74 -13.14
CA SER A 119 -16.64 20.90 -13.90
C SER A 119 -17.35 21.69 -14.98
N ALA A 120 -17.72 20.99 -16.05
CA ALA A 120 -18.63 21.45 -17.07
C ALA A 120 -19.92 20.63 -17.02
N ASN A 121 -21.04 21.29 -17.12
CA ASN A 121 -22.35 20.68 -17.01
C ASN A 121 -23.20 21.08 -18.22
N ILE A 122 -23.92 20.11 -18.78
CA ILE A 122 -25.00 20.32 -19.74
C ILE A 122 -26.28 19.79 -19.12
N LEU A 123 -27.36 20.53 -19.26
CA LEU A 123 -28.65 20.13 -18.72
C LEU A 123 -29.76 20.37 -19.74
N GLN A 124 -30.71 19.48 -19.74
CA GLN A 124 -32.00 19.65 -20.45
C GLN A 124 -33.06 19.91 -19.39
N TYR A 125 -33.72 21.04 -19.53
CA TYR A 125 -34.90 21.41 -18.74
C TYR A 125 -36.13 21.22 -19.60
N LYS A 126 -37.14 20.50 -19.09
CA LYS A 126 -38.34 20.13 -19.81
C LYS A 126 -39.56 20.42 -18.95
N ILE A 127 -40.63 21.02 -19.54
CA ILE A 127 -41.96 21.08 -18.94
C ILE A 127 -42.91 20.28 -19.81
N ASP A 128 -43.69 19.41 -19.15
CA ASP A 128 -44.79 18.68 -19.79
C ASP A 128 -46.12 19.33 -19.44
N ASN A 129 -46.58 20.16 -20.34
CA ASN A 129 -47.80 20.95 -20.15
C ASN A 129 -49.05 20.06 -20.05
N SER A 130 -49.01 18.80 -20.48
CA SER A 130 -50.14 17.88 -20.38
C SER A 130 -50.39 17.40 -18.94
N GLU A 131 -49.39 17.52 -18.06
CA GLU A 131 -49.51 17.16 -16.64
C GLU A 131 -50.00 18.32 -15.76
N ILE A 132 -50.19 19.52 -16.33
CA ILE A 132 -50.64 20.70 -15.58
C ILE A 132 -52.16 20.68 -15.48
N ILE A 133 -52.67 20.58 -14.27
CA ILE A 133 -54.11 20.62 -13.98
C ILE A 133 -54.49 22.08 -13.70
N LEU A 134 -55.38 22.64 -14.54
CA LEU A 134 -55.91 23.97 -14.33
C LEU A 134 -57.11 23.92 -13.38
N GLU A 135 -57.25 24.93 -12.53
CA GLU A 135 -58.32 25.02 -11.52
C GLU A 135 -59.72 25.11 -12.13
N ASN A 136 -59.84 25.53 -13.38
CA ASN A 136 -61.10 25.62 -14.14
C ASN A 136 -61.03 24.83 -15.44
N ASP A 137 -61.78 23.74 -15.52
CA ASP A 137 -61.99 22.97 -16.75
C ASP A 137 -62.57 23.87 -17.84
N GLY A 138 -61.81 24.15 -18.89
CA GLY A 138 -62.25 24.89 -20.07
C GLY A 138 -61.62 26.27 -20.29
N VAL A 139 -60.77 26.75 -19.39
CA VAL A 139 -59.96 27.96 -19.63
C VAL A 139 -58.67 27.57 -20.34
N ILE A 140 -58.54 27.98 -21.60
CA ILE A 140 -57.26 27.86 -22.31
C ILE A 140 -56.37 29.00 -21.80
N ASP A 141 -55.37 28.65 -20.95
CA ASP A 141 -54.34 29.60 -20.58
C ASP A 141 -53.44 29.83 -21.81
N PRO A 142 -53.32 31.07 -22.33
CA PRO A 142 -52.48 31.38 -23.48
C PRO A 142 -50.99 31.07 -23.24
N ALA A 143 -50.55 31.02 -21.97
CA ALA A 143 -49.19 30.61 -21.60
C ALA A 143 -48.96 29.09 -21.75
N MET A 144 -50.04 28.31 -21.83
CA MET A 144 -50.02 26.88 -22.01
C MET A 144 -50.38 26.53 -23.45
N ASN A 145 -49.41 26.41 -24.33
CA ASN A 145 -49.55 25.99 -25.71
C ASN A 145 -50.08 24.54 -25.81
N GLY A 146 -51.38 24.34 -25.57
CA GLY A 146 -52.18 23.17 -25.93
C GLY A 146 -51.51 21.79 -25.82
N GLY A 147 -50.87 21.44 -24.68
CA GLY A 147 -50.30 20.11 -24.45
C GLY A 147 -48.93 19.84 -25.08
N VAL A 148 -48.21 20.87 -25.52
CA VAL A 148 -46.89 20.72 -26.14
C VAL A 148 -45.81 20.59 -25.04
N ILE A 149 -44.97 19.59 -25.20
CA ILE A 149 -43.72 19.45 -24.39
C ILE A 149 -42.75 20.56 -24.81
N ASP A 150 -42.41 21.45 -23.90
CA ASP A 150 -41.39 22.46 -24.13
C ASP A 150 -40.07 22.07 -23.45
N LYS A 151 -38.94 22.25 -24.14
CA LYS A 151 -37.61 21.90 -23.66
C LYS A 151 -36.55 22.90 -24.06
N VAL A 152 -35.59 23.12 -23.16
CA VAL A 152 -34.44 23.97 -23.41
C VAL A 152 -33.18 23.28 -22.93
N ILE A 153 -32.06 23.53 -23.59
CA ILE A 153 -30.75 23.03 -23.19
C ILE A 153 -29.95 24.21 -22.65
N GLY A 154 -29.47 24.06 -21.41
CA GLY A 154 -28.54 24.98 -20.78
C GLY A 154 -27.17 24.34 -20.59
N ASN A 155 -26.16 25.16 -20.43
CA ASN A 155 -24.82 24.75 -20.09
C ASN A 155 -24.32 25.58 -18.90
N SER A 156 -23.40 25.01 -18.13
CA SER A 156 -22.81 25.67 -16.97
C SER A 156 -21.44 25.14 -16.67
N ALA A 157 -20.70 25.85 -15.82
CA ALA A 157 -19.45 25.40 -15.24
C ALA A 157 -19.49 25.57 -13.73
N SER A 158 -18.60 24.86 -13.05
CA SER A 158 -18.42 24.96 -11.59
C SER A 158 -16.94 24.92 -11.25
N ILE A 159 -16.58 25.59 -10.16
CA ILE A 159 -15.22 25.53 -9.60
C ILE A 159 -15.31 25.26 -8.10
N GLY A 160 -14.26 24.66 -7.57
CA GLY A 160 -14.15 24.43 -6.15
C GLY A 160 -12.71 24.30 -5.70
N VAL A 161 -12.54 24.58 -4.43
CA VAL A 161 -11.26 24.43 -3.71
C VAL A 161 -11.53 23.72 -2.40
N ASN A 162 -10.56 22.96 -1.94
CA ASN A 162 -10.65 22.29 -0.65
C ASN A 162 -9.28 22.18 0.00
N TYR A 163 -9.23 22.41 1.31
CA TYR A 163 -8.06 22.17 2.14
C TYR A 163 -8.39 21.08 3.16
N PHE A 164 -7.52 20.11 3.32
CA PHE A 164 -7.70 19.06 4.30
C PHE A 164 -6.39 18.64 4.94
N SER A 165 -6.51 18.20 6.18
CA SER A 165 -5.49 17.63 7.01
C SER A 165 -6.01 16.33 7.61
N ASP A 166 -5.24 15.70 8.47
CA ASP A 166 -5.66 14.47 9.16
C ASP A 166 -6.96 14.63 9.96
N ARG A 167 -7.27 15.84 10.42
CA ARG A 167 -8.40 16.07 11.33
C ARG A 167 -9.50 16.95 10.77
N PHE A 168 -9.23 17.80 9.80
CA PHE A 168 -10.24 18.71 9.31
C PHE A 168 -10.20 18.89 7.81
N ASN A 169 -11.36 19.19 7.26
CA ASN A 169 -11.62 19.41 5.86
C ASN A 169 -12.44 20.70 5.72
N ILE A 170 -11.96 21.67 4.93
CA ILE A 170 -12.67 22.92 4.67
C ILE A 170 -12.64 23.17 3.18
N GLY A 171 -13.82 23.41 2.58
CA GLY A 171 -13.94 23.64 1.17
C GLY A 171 -14.93 24.74 0.81
N ALA A 172 -14.71 25.31 -0.35
CA ALA A 172 -15.62 26.28 -0.96
C ALA A 172 -15.82 25.97 -2.45
N SER A 173 -17.03 26.16 -2.94
CA SER A 173 -17.33 25.97 -4.35
C SER A 173 -18.43 26.91 -4.86
N VAL A 174 -18.40 27.14 -6.15
CA VAL A 174 -19.46 27.82 -6.89
C VAL A 174 -19.92 26.89 -8.01
N ILE A 175 -21.18 26.52 -7.95
CA ILE A 175 -21.85 25.69 -8.96
C ILE A 175 -22.70 26.61 -9.84
N ASN A 176 -22.78 26.32 -11.13
CA ASN A 176 -23.47 27.13 -12.13
C ASN A 176 -22.90 28.54 -12.23
N ILE A 177 -21.62 28.70 -12.55
CA ILE A 177 -20.95 30.00 -12.68
C ILE A 177 -21.56 30.81 -13.83
N PHE A 178 -21.96 30.15 -14.91
CA PHE A 178 -22.62 30.80 -16.05
C PHE A 178 -24.13 30.76 -15.86
N ASN A 179 -24.75 31.90 -15.89
CA ASN A 179 -26.19 32.04 -15.82
C ASN A 179 -26.79 31.75 -17.21
N SER A 180 -26.92 30.48 -17.56
CA SER A 180 -27.56 30.09 -18.83
C SER A 180 -29.04 30.38 -18.79
N ASP A 181 -29.55 30.94 -19.87
CA ASP A 181 -30.97 31.14 -20.07
C ASP A 181 -31.67 29.79 -20.27
N LEU A 182 -32.67 29.53 -19.45
CA LEU A 182 -33.58 28.38 -19.55
C LEU A 182 -34.96 28.82 -19.98
N ASN A 183 -35.03 29.85 -20.84
CA ASN A 183 -36.28 30.40 -21.32
C ASN A 183 -36.99 29.39 -22.23
N LEU A 184 -38.17 28.99 -21.82
CA LEU A 184 -39.03 28.14 -22.62
C LEU A 184 -39.70 29.00 -23.72
N SER A 185 -39.79 28.45 -24.93
CA SER A 185 -40.34 29.17 -26.08
C SER A 185 -41.77 29.58 -25.80
N ASN A 186 -42.09 30.86 -25.80
CA ASN A 186 -43.38 31.47 -25.70
C ASN A 186 -43.98 31.82 -24.34
N THR A 187 -43.29 31.62 -23.21
CA THR A 187 -43.88 31.98 -21.90
C THR A 187 -43.67 33.44 -21.49
N GLY A 188 -42.72 34.15 -22.13
CA GLY A 188 -42.32 35.50 -21.72
C GLY A 188 -41.69 35.58 -20.29
N LEU A 189 -41.49 34.44 -19.64
CA LEU A 189 -40.87 34.34 -18.34
C LEU A 189 -39.37 34.10 -18.52
N GLU A 190 -38.58 35.00 -17.96
CA GLU A 190 -37.12 34.80 -17.89
C GLU A 190 -36.80 33.76 -16.81
N ASN A 191 -36.26 32.66 -17.23
CA ASN A 191 -35.74 31.62 -16.32
C ASN A 191 -34.25 31.43 -16.60
N THR A 192 -33.42 31.69 -15.61
CA THR A 192 -31.96 31.58 -15.71
C THR A 192 -31.42 30.67 -14.65
N LEU A 193 -30.37 29.89 -14.97
CA LEU A 193 -29.60 29.15 -13.97
C LEU A 193 -28.95 30.14 -13.02
N VAL A 194 -29.19 29.96 -11.74
CA VAL A 194 -28.56 30.79 -10.69
C VAL A 194 -27.34 30.12 -10.08
N ASN A 195 -26.41 30.94 -9.62
CA ASN A 195 -25.21 30.47 -8.93
C ASN A 195 -25.56 29.87 -7.57
N HIS A 196 -24.94 28.73 -7.27
CA HIS A 196 -25.00 28.09 -5.98
C HIS A 196 -23.63 28.18 -5.31
N TYR A 197 -23.57 28.80 -4.14
CA TYR A 197 -22.38 28.94 -3.33
C TYR A 197 -22.44 27.95 -2.19
N TYR A 198 -21.36 27.16 -2.02
CA TYR A 198 -21.21 26.22 -0.93
C TYR A 198 -19.92 26.51 -0.14
N LEU A 199 -20.03 26.40 1.16
CA LEU A 199 -18.91 26.37 2.09
C LEU A 199 -19.10 25.16 3.01
N ASN A 200 -18.17 24.24 3.03
CA ASN A 200 -18.20 23.08 3.89
C ASN A 200 -17.04 23.10 4.88
N ALA A 201 -17.28 22.59 6.08
CA ALA A 201 -16.26 22.33 7.10
C ALA A 201 -16.59 21.04 7.83
N GLU A 202 -15.60 20.20 8.07
CA GLU A 202 -15.71 18.95 8.83
C GLU A 202 -14.51 18.81 9.75
N TYR A 203 -14.73 18.27 10.94
CA TYR A 203 -13.68 17.97 11.91
C TYR A 203 -13.81 16.54 12.41
N ASN A 204 -12.74 15.75 12.33
CA ASN A 204 -12.72 14.35 12.72
C ASN A 204 -12.10 14.17 14.10
N ILE A 205 -12.84 13.56 15.01
CA ILE A 205 -12.45 13.28 16.40
C ILE A 205 -12.43 11.77 16.58
N GLN A 206 -11.28 11.22 16.93
CA GLN A 206 -11.10 9.78 17.22
C GLN A 206 -10.76 9.59 18.70
N PRO A 207 -11.75 9.44 19.59
CA PRO A 207 -11.51 9.26 21.02
C PRO A 207 -10.88 7.91 21.34
N SER A 208 -11.12 6.89 20.53
CA SER A 208 -10.54 5.55 20.66
C SER A 208 -10.41 4.88 19.30
N LYS A 209 -9.63 3.80 19.26
CA LYS A 209 -9.49 3.00 18.04
C LYS A 209 -10.85 2.44 17.61
N GLY A 210 -11.27 2.75 16.39
CA GLY A 210 -12.52 2.28 15.80
C GLY A 210 -13.75 3.12 16.11
N LEU A 211 -13.64 4.22 16.87
CA LEU A 211 -14.74 5.16 17.08
C LEU A 211 -14.36 6.54 16.57
N GLU A 212 -15.17 7.08 15.67
CA GLU A 212 -14.96 8.40 15.08
C GLU A 212 -16.23 9.24 15.16
N PHE A 213 -16.08 10.51 15.54
CA PHE A 213 -17.11 11.53 15.49
C PHE A 213 -16.70 12.58 14.46
N SER A 214 -17.60 12.89 13.53
CA SER A 214 -17.37 13.88 12.46
C SER A 214 -18.46 14.93 12.49
N PRO A 215 -18.37 15.95 13.38
CA PRO A 215 -19.20 17.14 13.25
C PRO A 215 -18.87 17.87 11.96
N SER A 216 -19.89 18.30 11.22
CA SER A 216 -19.70 19.06 10.00
C SER A 216 -20.78 20.14 9.79
N LEU A 217 -20.41 21.14 9.01
CA LEU A 217 -21.24 22.28 8.64
C LEU A 217 -21.20 22.41 7.12
N LEU A 218 -22.37 22.55 6.50
CA LEU A 218 -22.50 22.98 5.12
C LEU A 218 -23.35 24.25 5.06
N ILE A 219 -22.78 25.33 4.52
CA ILE A 219 -23.48 26.58 4.26
C ILE A 219 -23.77 26.63 2.76
N LYS A 220 -25.03 26.91 2.42
CA LYS A 220 -25.54 27.02 1.06
C LYS A 220 -26.18 28.38 0.84
N LYS A 221 -25.88 29.01 -0.30
CA LYS A 221 -26.56 30.19 -0.77
C LYS A 221 -26.88 30.05 -2.27
N ILE A 222 -28.11 30.22 -2.63
CA ILE A 222 -28.61 30.07 -4.00
C ILE A 222 -29.15 31.41 -4.46
N GLY A 223 -28.50 32.04 -5.44
CA GLY A 223 -28.93 33.33 -5.98
C GLY A 223 -29.28 34.36 -4.89
N ALA A 224 -30.47 34.88 -4.93
CA ALA A 224 -31.01 35.85 -3.98
C ALA A 224 -31.68 35.21 -2.74
N SER A 225 -31.70 33.84 -2.63
CA SER A 225 -32.34 33.13 -1.50
C SER A 225 -31.65 33.41 -0.17
N ASN A 226 -32.32 33.08 0.92
CA ASN A 226 -31.73 33.09 2.24
C ASN A 226 -30.60 32.03 2.35
N VAL A 227 -29.61 32.29 3.20
CA VAL A 227 -28.58 31.32 3.51
C VAL A 227 -29.21 30.14 4.26
N GLN A 228 -28.89 28.92 3.82
CA GLN A 228 -29.28 27.68 4.49
C GLN A 228 -28.03 27.01 5.05
N MET A 229 -28.15 26.44 6.23
CA MET A 229 -27.08 25.73 6.93
C MET A 229 -27.53 24.32 7.27
N ASP A 230 -26.67 23.34 7.01
CA ASP A 230 -26.81 21.97 7.48
C ASP A 230 -25.76 21.72 8.57
N LEU A 231 -26.21 21.50 9.80
CA LEU A 231 -25.36 21.13 10.94
C LEU A 231 -25.46 19.61 11.12
N ASN A 232 -24.35 18.92 11.00
CA ASN A 232 -24.32 17.46 11.03
C ASN A 232 -23.42 16.94 12.13
N LEU A 233 -23.79 15.80 12.67
CA LEU A 233 -22.93 14.96 13.51
C LEU A 233 -23.01 13.52 12.99
N LYS A 234 -21.93 13.01 12.44
CA LYS A 234 -21.79 11.62 12.04
C LYS A 234 -20.92 10.88 13.05
N THR A 235 -21.30 9.66 13.40
CA THR A 235 -20.53 8.76 14.25
C THR A 235 -20.28 7.47 13.50
N SER A 236 -19.02 7.03 13.41
CA SER A 236 -18.61 5.79 12.74
C SER A 236 -17.98 4.83 13.74
N ILE A 237 -18.32 3.55 13.60
CA ILE A 237 -17.81 2.45 14.43
C ILE A 237 -17.07 1.46 13.52
N ASN A 238 -15.78 1.28 13.81
CA ASN A 238 -14.86 0.39 13.07
C ASN A 238 -14.87 0.59 11.54
N ASN A 239 -15.20 1.81 11.08
CA ASN A 239 -15.38 2.16 9.67
C ASN A 239 -16.37 1.24 8.93
N THR A 240 -17.25 0.55 9.68
CA THR A 240 -18.20 -0.43 9.14
C THR A 240 -19.63 0.08 9.25
N ILE A 241 -20.04 0.53 10.42
CA ILE A 241 -21.37 1.06 10.66
C ILE A 241 -21.25 2.52 11.05
N TRP A 242 -22.11 3.35 10.48
CA TRP A 242 -22.19 4.74 10.89
C TRP A 242 -23.65 5.20 11.02
N GLY A 243 -23.85 6.16 11.88
CA GLY A 243 -25.12 6.86 12.04
C GLY A 243 -24.88 8.36 12.15
N GLY A 244 -25.88 9.15 11.83
CA GLY A 244 -25.77 10.60 11.91
C GLY A 244 -27.10 11.31 12.09
N LEU A 245 -27.01 12.50 12.64
CA LEU A 245 -28.12 13.44 12.76
C LEU A 245 -27.71 14.75 12.09
N SER A 246 -28.66 15.37 11.41
CA SER A 246 -28.47 16.68 10.80
C SER A 246 -29.66 17.58 11.06
N TYR A 247 -29.39 18.86 11.24
CA TYR A 247 -30.40 19.91 11.26
C TYR A 247 -30.15 20.86 10.10
N ARG A 248 -31.12 20.94 9.20
CA ARG A 248 -31.12 21.87 8.09
C ARG A 248 -32.02 23.06 8.43
N THR A 249 -31.42 24.23 8.49
CA THR A 249 -32.15 25.44 8.87
C THR A 249 -33.33 25.71 7.93
N ASN A 250 -34.51 25.97 8.54
CA ASN A 250 -35.76 26.27 7.85
C ASN A 250 -36.22 25.18 6.84
N ASP A 251 -35.84 23.91 7.08
CA ASP A 251 -36.24 22.82 6.19
C ASP A 251 -36.54 21.52 6.96
N ALA A 252 -35.56 20.84 7.56
CA ALA A 252 -35.77 19.51 8.12
C ALA A 252 -34.79 19.14 9.24
N PHE A 253 -35.21 18.18 10.08
CA PHE A 253 -34.32 17.32 10.87
C PHE A 253 -34.07 16.03 10.09
N ILE A 254 -32.84 15.57 10.04
CA ILE A 254 -32.44 14.43 9.19
C ILE A 254 -31.78 13.39 10.08
N ALA A 255 -32.29 12.16 10.04
CA ALA A 255 -31.66 10.99 10.60
C ALA A 255 -30.98 10.20 9.47
N MET A 256 -29.77 9.74 9.74
CA MET A 256 -28.96 9.03 8.73
C MET A 256 -28.38 7.76 9.35
N LEU A 257 -28.28 6.72 8.58
CA LEU A 257 -27.58 5.49 8.94
C LEU A 257 -26.89 4.89 7.70
N GLY A 258 -25.85 4.14 7.93
CA GLY A 258 -25.16 3.49 6.82
C GLY A 258 -24.23 2.38 7.25
N LEU A 259 -23.81 1.62 6.25
CA LEU A 259 -22.98 0.43 6.38
C LEU A 259 -21.92 0.44 5.30
N SER A 260 -20.67 0.22 5.71
CA SER A 260 -19.54 -0.02 4.81
C SER A 260 -19.09 -1.46 4.94
N PHE A 261 -19.17 -2.25 3.89
CA PHE A 261 -18.73 -3.64 3.88
C PHE A 261 -18.11 -4.02 2.53
N LEU A 262 -17.03 -4.76 2.57
CA LEU A 262 -16.23 -5.06 1.39
C LEU A 262 -15.86 -3.76 0.64
N ASN A 263 -16.36 -3.62 -0.58
CA ASN A 263 -16.15 -2.45 -1.43
C ASN A 263 -17.40 -1.56 -1.55
N TYR A 264 -18.44 -1.80 -0.73
CA TYR A 264 -19.69 -1.06 -0.79
C TYR A 264 -19.83 -0.13 0.40
N ASP A 265 -20.29 1.10 0.14
CA ASP A 265 -20.83 2.00 1.15
C ASP A 265 -22.31 2.22 0.85
N LEU A 266 -23.15 1.89 1.80
CA LEU A 266 -24.60 2.10 1.74
C LEU A 266 -25.00 3.17 2.75
N GLY A 267 -25.86 4.07 2.34
CA GLY A 267 -26.43 5.09 3.22
C GLY A 267 -27.92 5.28 2.98
N TYR A 268 -28.64 5.49 4.06
CA TYR A 268 -30.04 5.86 4.07
C TYR A 268 -30.25 7.11 4.89
N SER A 269 -31.10 8.03 4.42
CA SER A 269 -31.54 9.19 5.17
C SER A 269 -33.05 9.29 5.21
N TYR A 270 -33.56 9.77 6.33
CA TYR A 270 -34.94 10.17 6.50
C TYR A 270 -34.99 11.62 6.98
N ASP A 271 -35.62 12.51 6.17
CA ASP A 271 -35.74 13.91 6.48
C ASP A 271 -37.15 14.18 7.04
N ILE A 272 -37.22 14.63 8.28
CA ILE A 272 -38.45 15.07 8.95
C ILE A 272 -38.64 16.55 8.63
N THR A 273 -39.56 16.84 7.72
CA THR A 273 -39.83 18.22 7.27
C THR A 273 -40.38 19.08 8.43
N SER A 274 -39.75 20.23 8.64
CA SER A 274 -40.12 21.17 9.71
C SER A 274 -40.91 22.40 9.23
N THR A 275 -41.11 22.51 7.91
CA THR A 275 -41.85 23.59 7.24
C THR A 275 -43.34 23.25 7.08
N LYS A 276 -44.13 24.17 6.53
CA LYS A 276 -45.55 23.92 6.21
C LYS A 276 -45.75 22.70 5.28
N MET A 277 -44.75 22.28 4.56
CA MET A 277 -44.73 21.05 3.76
C MET A 277 -44.83 19.77 4.59
N SER A 278 -44.68 19.84 5.92
CA SER A 278 -44.92 18.71 6.80
C SER A 278 -46.40 18.27 6.87
N ILE A 279 -47.33 19.10 6.50
CA ILE A 279 -48.76 18.79 6.54
C ILE A 279 -49.18 17.81 5.45
N PRO A 280 -48.79 18.00 4.17
CA PRO A 280 -49.12 17.07 3.09
C PRO A 280 -48.08 15.96 2.89
N SER A 281 -46.94 15.97 3.60
CA SER A 281 -45.81 15.12 3.33
C SER A 281 -45.48 14.19 4.53
N TYR A 282 -45.12 12.95 4.22
CA TYR A 282 -44.58 11.96 5.19
C TYR A 282 -43.06 12.05 5.36
N GLY A 283 -42.43 13.16 4.94
CA GLY A 283 -40.98 13.35 4.97
C GLY A 283 -40.30 12.99 3.66
N SER A 284 -38.98 12.93 3.67
CA SER A 284 -38.19 12.59 2.48
C SER A 284 -37.23 11.44 2.72
N HIS A 285 -37.05 10.60 1.74
CA HIS A 285 -36.16 9.45 1.82
C HIS A 285 -35.00 9.60 0.84
N GLY A 286 -33.78 9.26 1.29
CA GLY A 286 -32.60 9.23 0.46
C GLY A 286 -31.84 7.92 0.60
N ILE A 287 -31.41 7.34 -0.50
CA ILE A 287 -30.55 6.16 -0.54
C ILE A 287 -29.33 6.49 -1.38
N VAL A 288 -28.15 6.16 -0.87
CA VAL A 288 -26.89 6.23 -1.60
C VAL A 288 -26.19 4.88 -1.51
N MET A 289 -25.70 4.40 -2.63
CA MET A 289 -24.83 3.25 -2.72
C MET A 289 -23.57 3.68 -3.48
N THR A 290 -22.40 3.45 -2.88
CA THR A 290 -21.11 3.67 -3.53
C THR A 290 -20.38 2.33 -3.60
N TYR A 291 -19.84 2.01 -4.77
CA TYR A 291 -19.00 0.86 -5.01
C TYR A 291 -17.56 1.33 -5.29
N LYS A 292 -16.61 0.93 -4.43
CA LYS A 292 -15.18 1.22 -4.56
C LYS A 292 -14.55 0.20 -5.48
N LEU A 293 -14.08 0.67 -6.63
CA LEU A 293 -13.35 -0.13 -7.60
C LEU A 293 -11.88 -0.12 -7.15
N LYS A 294 -11.39 -1.25 -6.67
CA LYS A 294 -9.96 -1.36 -6.38
C LYS A 294 -9.17 -1.05 -7.65
N PRO A 295 -8.12 -0.22 -7.59
CA PRO A 295 -7.19 -0.07 -8.69
C PRO A 295 -6.73 -1.47 -9.10
N LYS A 296 -6.75 -1.76 -10.39
CA LYS A 296 -6.11 -2.99 -10.88
C LYS A 296 -4.63 -2.83 -10.58
N GLU A 297 -4.12 -3.61 -9.64
CA GLU A 297 -2.68 -3.65 -9.37
C GLU A 297 -1.97 -3.98 -10.67
N LYS A 298 -0.99 -3.16 -11.00
CA LYS A 298 -0.30 -3.25 -12.27
C LYS A 298 0.89 -4.20 -12.12
N ASP A 299 0.97 -5.15 -13.00
CA ASP A 299 2.06 -6.08 -13.21
C ASP A 299 2.36 -5.99 -14.72
N SER A 300 3.43 -5.24 -15.06
CA SER A 300 3.69 -4.83 -16.45
C SER A 300 4.29 -5.92 -17.30
N ASP A 301 5.11 -6.78 -16.73
CA ASP A 301 5.83 -7.87 -17.39
C ASP A 301 5.21 -9.24 -17.12
N LYS A 302 4.27 -9.31 -16.14
CA LYS A 302 3.46 -10.49 -15.81
C LYS A 302 4.27 -11.64 -15.20
N ASP A 303 5.24 -11.31 -14.39
CA ASP A 303 6.03 -12.29 -13.63
C ASP A 303 5.39 -12.68 -12.28
N GLY A 304 4.32 -11.97 -11.89
CA GLY A 304 3.58 -12.21 -10.64
C GLY A 304 3.98 -11.28 -9.50
N VAL A 305 4.95 -10.38 -9.72
CA VAL A 305 5.31 -9.29 -8.81
C VAL A 305 4.69 -7.99 -9.33
N LEU A 306 4.10 -7.22 -8.45
CA LEU A 306 3.43 -5.98 -8.85
C LEU A 306 4.47 -4.88 -9.09
N ASP A 307 4.24 -4.01 -10.09
CA ASP A 307 5.14 -2.88 -10.45
C ASP A 307 5.65 -2.07 -9.24
N LYS A 308 4.85 -1.96 -8.17
CA LYS A 308 5.20 -1.20 -6.95
C LYS A 308 6.18 -1.94 -6.03
N ASP A 309 6.18 -3.27 -6.10
CA ASP A 309 6.98 -4.18 -5.28
C ASP A 309 8.11 -4.81 -6.10
N ASP A 310 8.15 -4.48 -7.41
CA ASP A 310 9.02 -5.04 -8.42
C ASP A 310 10.23 -4.13 -8.67
N GLY A 311 11.41 -4.70 -8.50
CA GLY A 311 12.68 -4.02 -8.80
C GLY A 311 12.92 -3.84 -10.30
N CYS A 312 12.27 -4.70 -11.14
CA CYS A 312 12.44 -4.76 -12.58
C CYS A 312 11.12 -4.71 -13.36
N PRO A 313 10.24 -3.72 -13.18
CA PRO A 313 8.83 -3.73 -13.61
C PRO A 313 8.54 -3.90 -15.10
N LYS A 314 9.53 -4.17 -15.92
CA LYS A 314 9.41 -4.34 -17.39
C LYS A 314 10.15 -5.56 -17.92
N ILE A 315 10.81 -6.30 -17.03
CA ILE A 315 11.63 -7.45 -17.37
C ILE A 315 11.24 -8.57 -16.43
N PRO A 316 10.52 -9.60 -16.92
CA PRO A 316 10.05 -10.69 -16.08
C PRO A 316 11.19 -11.36 -15.32
N GLY A 317 11.00 -11.55 -14.02
CA GLY A 317 11.99 -12.17 -13.15
C GLY A 317 11.39 -13.17 -12.16
N VAL A 318 11.99 -13.26 -11.00
CA VAL A 318 11.58 -14.21 -9.95
C VAL A 318 11.16 -13.46 -8.70
N PRO A 319 10.07 -13.90 -8.03
CA PRO A 319 9.55 -13.23 -6.83
C PRO A 319 10.56 -13.16 -5.68
N GLU A 320 11.46 -14.14 -5.59
CA GLU A 320 12.49 -14.21 -4.56
C GLU A 320 13.50 -13.07 -4.65
N LEU A 321 13.68 -12.50 -5.86
CA LEU A 321 14.56 -11.37 -6.17
C LEU A 321 13.77 -10.10 -6.51
N ASN A 322 12.58 -9.94 -5.93
CA ASN A 322 11.69 -8.81 -6.12
C ASN A 322 11.39 -8.53 -7.61
N GLY A 323 11.07 -9.58 -8.38
CA GLY A 323 10.71 -9.45 -9.80
C GLY A 323 11.89 -9.25 -10.75
N CYS A 324 13.13 -9.43 -10.29
CA CYS A 324 14.27 -9.28 -11.15
C CYS A 324 14.78 -10.63 -11.69
N PRO A 325 15.32 -10.66 -12.93
CA PRO A 325 15.77 -11.89 -13.55
C PRO A 325 17.01 -12.48 -12.86
N ASP A 326 17.04 -13.79 -12.81
CA ASP A 326 18.13 -14.65 -12.37
C ASP A 326 18.18 -15.81 -13.35
N ARG A 327 19.08 -15.72 -14.33
CA ARG A 327 19.08 -16.61 -15.49
C ARG A 327 19.61 -18.00 -15.17
N ASP A 328 20.63 -18.09 -14.34
CA ASP A 328 21.26 -19.34 -13.98
C ASP A 328 20.76 -19.92 -12.65
N LYS A 329 19.95 -19.14 -11.92
CA LYS A 329 19.23 -19.53 -10.69
C LYS A 329 20.14 -19.77 -9.48
N ASP A 330 21.20 -18.98 -9.36
CA ASP A 330 22.09 -19.05 -8.21
C ASP A 330 21.63 -18.16 -7.03
N GLY A 331 20.60 -17.33 -7.23
CA GLY A 331 20.02 -16.45 -6.23
C GLY A 331 20.57 -15.02 -6.27
N ILE A 332 21.31 -14.67 -7.31
CA ILE A 332 21.81 -13.33 -7.58
C ILE A 332 21.12 -12.82 -8.86
N GLN A 333 20.69 -11.58 -8.84
CA GLN A 333 20.03 -11.01 -10.01
C GLN A 333 21.06 -10.70 -11.12
N ASP A 334 20.68 -10.92 -12.38
CA ASP A 334 21.55 -10.84 -13.56
C ASP A 334 22.49 -9.62 -13.63
N TRP A 335 22.08 -8.44 -13.10
CA TRP A 335 22.92 -7.23 -13.15
C TRP A 335 23.89 -7.08 -11.96
N GLU A 336 23.69 -7.86 -10.89
CA GLU A 336 24.60 -7.94 -9.74
C GLU A 336 25.55 -9.13 -9.88
N ASP A 337 25.28 -10.00 -10.87
CA ASP A 337 26.04 -11.20 -11.16
C ASP A 337 27.12 -10.93 -12.22
N GLU A 338 28.36 -11.25 -11.89
CA GLU A 338 29.47 -11.19 -12.85
C GLU A 338 29.46 -12.34 -13.86
N CYS A 339 28.72 -13.41 -13.59
CA CYS A 339 28.61 -14.61 -14.43
C CYS A 339 27.15 -15.05 -14.66
N PRO A 340 26.24 -14.21 -15.20
CA PRO A 340 24.80 -14.43 -15.22
C PRO A 340 24.30 -15.67 -15.95
N ASP A 341 25.16 -16.42 -16.59
CA ASP A 341 24.84 -17.64 -17.34
C ASP A 341 25.41 -18.91 -16.65
N PHE A 342 26.16 -18.75 -15.56
CA PHE A 342 26.86 -19.84 -14.87
C PHE A 342 26.73 -19.70 -13.35
N PRO A 343 25.95 -20.57 -12.71
CA PRO A 343 25.64 -20.42 -11.29
C PRO A 343 26.89 -20.52 -10.42
N GLY A 344 27.03 -19.57 -9.50
CA GLY A 344 28.15 -19.50 -8.58
C GLY A 344 27.73 -19.13 -7.16
N LEU A 345 28.69 -18.76 -6.35
CA LEU A 345 28.44 -18.36 -4.97
C LEU A 345 28.42 -16.84 -4.85
N SER A 346 27.58 -16.33 -3.99
CA SER A 346 27.48 -14.89 -3.72
C SER A 346 28.80 -14.26 -3.19
N ILE A 347 29.68 -15.06 -2.60
CA ILE A 347 31.01 -14.61 -2.20
C ILE A 347 31.91 -14.31 -3.41
N ASN A 348 31.62 -14.93 -4.54
CA ASN A 348 32.33 -14.80 -5.81
C ASN A 348 31.53 -13.98 -6.81
N ASN A 349 30.60 -13.12 -6.32
CA ASN A 349 29.70 -12.30 -7.15
C ASN A 349 28.96 -13.11 -8.23
N GLY A 350 28.49 -14.32 -7.90
CA GLY A 350 27.77 -15.19 -8.83
C GLY A 350 28.65 -16.01 -9.77
N CYS A 351 29.96 -15.92 -9.67
CA CYS A 351 30.82 -16.74 -10.52
C CYS A 351 31.18 -18.09 -9.88
N PRO A 352 31.25 -19.18 -10.66
CA PRO A 352 31.70 -20.48 -10.19
C PRO A 352 33.20 -20.47 -9.84
N ASP A 353 33.53 -21.24 -8.82
CA ASP A 353 34.89 -21.60 -8.40
C ASP A 353 34.83 -23.08 -8.08
N ARG A 354 35.18 -23.89 -9.09
CA ARG A 354 34.87 -25.32 -9.12
C ARG A 354 35.71 -26.12 -8.16
N ASP A 355 37.00 -25.77 -8.00
CA ASP A 355 37.92 -26.46 -7.12
C ASP A 355 38.06 -25.77 -5.74
N SER A 356 37.45 -24.59 -5.59
CA SER A 356 37.37 -23.84 -4.34
C SER A 356 38.71 -23.34 -3.80
N ASP A 357 39.63 -22.95 -4.69
CA ASP A 357 40.93 -22.39 -4.32
C ASP A 357 40.87 -20.86 -4.07
N GLY A 358 39.71 -20.22 -4.37
CA GLY A 358 39.46 -18.80 -4.17
C GLY A 358 39.65 -17.96 -5.44
N ILE A 359 39.89 -18.60 -6.57
CA ILE A 359 39.92 -17.98 -7.89
C ILE A 359 38.76 -18.50 -8.71
N ILE A 360 37.93 -17.60 -9.21
CA ILE A 360 36.77 -18.00 -10.01
C ILE A 360 37.20 -18.62 -11.34
N ASP A 361 36.47 -19.62 -11.82
CA ASP A 361 36.76 -20.39 -13.06
C ASP A 361 37.16 -19.51 -14.26
N LYS A 362 36.57 -18.30 -14.33
CA LYS A 362 36.85 -17.32 -15.41
C LYS A 362 38.30 -16.83 -15.44
N TYR A 363 38.94 -16.75 -14.27
CA TYR A 363 40.31 -16.25 -14.12
C TYR A 363 41.28 -17.34 -13.70
N ASP A 364 40.73 -18.55 -13.46
CA ASP A 364 41.51 -19.73 -13.13
C ASP A 364 42.00 -20.46 -14.39
N ARG A 365 43.30 -20.71 -14.45
CA ARG A 365 43.92 -21.49 -15.53
C ARG A 365 43.80 -22.99 -15.34
N CYS A 366 43.55 -23.40 -14.09
CA CYS A 366 43.43 -24.82 -13.69
C CYS A 366 42.12 -25.07 -12.94
N PRO A 367 40.91 -24.77 -13.48
CA PRO A 367 39.66 -24.66 -12.78
C PRO A 367 39.13 -25.93 -12.09
N ASP A 368 39.79 -27.04 -12.27
CA ASP A 368 39.40 -28.33 -11.68
C ASP A 368 40.43 -28.82 -10.65
N ILE A 369 41.51 -28.06 -10.41
CA ILE A 369 42.63 -28.48 -9.52
C ILE A 369 43.09 -27.31 -8.68
N PRO A 370 42.81 -27.32 -7.37
CA PRO A 370 43.14 -26.20 -6.49
C PRO A 370 44.62 -25.80 -6.55
N GLY A 371 44.87 -24.51 -6.72
CA GLY A 371 46.21 -23.99 -6.83
C GLY A 371 46.48 -22.73 -6.02
N VAL A 372 47.37 -21.89 -6.51
CA VAL A 372 47.80 -20.69 -5.82
C VAL A 372 47.55 -19.43 -6.64
N PRO A 373 47.18 -18.32 -6.00
CA PRO A 373 46.86 -17.08 -6.70
C PRO A 373 48.02 -16.54 -7.59
N GLU A 374 49.23 -16.77 -7.17
CA GLU A 374 50.43 -16.33 -7.86
C GLU A 374 50.61 -16.98 -9.23
N LEU A 375 50.03 -18.18 -9.41
CA LEU A 375 50.03 -18.95 -10.65
C LEU A 375 48.67 -19.04 -11.31
N ASN A 376 47.78 -18.06 -11.00
CA ASN A 376 46.41 -17.98 -11.55
C ASN A 376 45.65 -19.30 -11.36
N GLY A 377 45.61 -19.82 -10.15
CA GLY A 377 44.87 -21.03 -9.79
C GLY A 377 45.53 -22.37 -10.14
N CYS A 378 46.72 -22.35 -10.69
CA CYS A 378 47.42 -23.62 -10.94
C CYS A 378 48.26 -24.07 -9.73
N PRO A 379 48.35 -25.40 -9.48
CA PRO A 379 49.08 -25.94 -8.35
C PRO A 379 50.60 -25.76 -8.52
N ASP A 380 51.25 -25.54 -7.37
CA ASP A 380 52.73 -25.52 -7.19
C ASP A 380 53.01 -26.30 -5.93
N SER A 381 53.24 -27.61 -6.11
CA SER A 381 53.29 -28.55 -5.01
C SER A 381 54.50 -28.38 -4.09
N ASP A 382 55.61 -27.84 -4.57
CA ASP A 382 56.82 -27.62 -3.77
C ASP A 382 57.08 -26.13 -3.46
N GLY A 383 56.31 -25.20 -4.08
CA GLY A 383 56.35 -23.78 -3.81
C GLY A 383 57.65 -23.13 -4.33
N ASP A 384 58.15 -23.53 -5.52
CA ASP A 384 59.32 -22.95 -6.13
C ASP A 384 58.96 -21.82 -7.14
N GLY A 385 57.64 -21.61 -7.42
CA GLY A 385 57.11 -20.58 -8.33
C GLY A 385 56.89 -21.06 -9.76
N LEU A 386 56.97 -22.37 -10.00
CA LEU A 386 56.63 -22.99 -11.27
C LEU A 386 55.44 -23.94 -11.07
N GLN A 387 54.42 -23.82 -11.91
CA GLN A 387 53.24 -24.68 -11.80
C GLN A 387 53.62 -26.14 -12.12
N ASP A 388 52.97 -27.10 -11.40
CA ASP A 388 53.26 -28.53 -11.48
C ASP A 388 53.32 -29.10 -12.92
N GLU A 389 52.45 -28.59 -13.82
CA GLU A 389 52.40 -29.05 -15.20
C GLU A 389 53.67 -28.68 -16.01
N LEU A 390 54.33 -27.57 -15.63
CA LEU A 390 55.53 -27.07 -16.30
C LEU A 390 56.81 -27.47 -15.53
N ASP A 391 56.63 -27.99 -14.34
CA ASP A 391 57.73 -28.42 -13.45
C ASP A 391 58.14 -29.86 -13.72
N LYS A 392 59.44 -30.08 -13.98
CA LYS A 392 60.00 -31.42 -14.17
C LYS A 392 60.18 -32.15 -12.84
N CYS A 393 60.25 -31.43 -11.74
CA CYS A 393 60.44 -31.98 -10.40
C CYS A 393 59.36 -31.46 -9.40
N PRO A 394 58.05 -31.65 -9.66
CA PRO A 394 56.94 -30.97 -8.96
C PRO A 394 56.86 -31.11 -7.44
N PHE A 395 57.73 -31.88 -6.87
CA PHE A 395 57.77 -32.15 -5.43
C PHE A 395 59.11 -31.81 -4.77
N VAL A 396 60.03 -31.22 -5.52
CA VAL A 396 61.38 -30.90 -5.03
C VAL A 396 61.80 -29.54 -5.53
N LYS A 397 61.79 -28.54 -4.67
CA LYS A 397 62.10 -27.14 -5.01
C LYS A 397 63.39 -27.03 -5.83
N GLY A 398 63.28 -26.35 -6.95
CA GLY A 398 64.38 -26.10 -7.81
C GLY A 398 64.47 -24.69 -8.35
N SER A 399 65.11 -24.51 -9.47
CA SER A 399 65.20 -23.19 -10.10
C SER A 399 64.39 -23.13 -11.39
N LEU A 400 63.80 -21.98 -11.65
CA LEU A 400 63.08 -21.72 -12.91
C LEU A 400 63.97 -21.95 -14.14
N ARG A 401 65.32 -21.78 -14.01
CA ARG A 401 66.29 -22.00 -15.10
C ARG A 401 66.41 -23.48 -15.44
N ASN A 402 66.17 -24.36 -14.47
CA ASN A 402 66.25 -25.80 -14.61
C ASN A 402 64.83 -26.45 -14.64
N MET A 403 63.83 -25.67 -15.04
CA MET A 403 62.44 -26.13 -15.09
C MET A 403 61.96 -26.78 -13.80
N GLY A 404 62.18 -26.12 -12.63
CA GLY A 404 61.74 -26.57 -11.36
C GLY A 404 62.60 -27.65 -10.70
N CYS A 405 63.69 -28.07 -11.33
CA CYS A 405 64.61 -29.04 -10.67
C CYS A 405 65.79 -28.35 -9.98
N PRO A 406 66.35 -28.95 -8.91
CA PRO A 406 67.58 -28.47 -8.27
C PRO A 406 68.76 -28.39 -9.23
N ASP A 407 69.57 -27.33 -9.12
CA ASP A 407 70.74 -27.13 -10.00
C ASP A 407 71.92 -28.10 -9.70
N THR A 408 71.88 -28.82 -8.56
CA THR A 408 72.85 -29.80 -8.17
C THR A 408 72.21 -31.00 -7.47
N ILE A 409 72.40 -32.20 -8.06
CA ILE A 409 72.15 -33.47 -7.38
C ILE A 409 73.49 -33.87 -6.73
N GLU A 410 73.67 -33.59 -5.44
CA GLU A 410 74.69 -34.25 -4.67
C GLU A 410 74.28 -35.72 -4.45
N ILE A 411 74.86 -36.62 -5.22
CA ILE A 411 74.74 -38.05 -4.96
C ILE A 411 75.65 -38.35 -3.78
N ILE A 412 75.10 -38.30 -2.55
CA ILE A 412 75.76 -38.89 -1.39
C ILE A 412 75.39 -40.38 -1.36
N GLN A 413 76.31 -41.21 -1.88
CA GLN A 413 76.28 -42.62 -1.69
C GLN A 413 76.82 -42.86 -0.27
N GLN A 414 75.97 -43.16 0.73
CA GLN A 414 76.33 -43.92 1.93
C GLN A 414 75.08 -44.44 2.67
N ASP A 415 75.11 -45.78 2.78
CA ASP A 415 74.58 -46.67 3.82
C ASP A 415 73.30 -46.30 4.60
N THR A 416 72.25 -47.11 4.28
CA THR A 416 71.19 -47.59 5.22
C THR A 416 71.00 -46.84 6.52
N ILE A 417 70.20 -45.76 6.49
CA ILE A 417 69.35 -45.38 7.59
C ILE A 417 67.99 -45.01 7.02
N LYS A 418 66.96 -45.80 7.36
CA LYS A 418 65.57 -45.41 7.06
C LYS A 418 65.22 -44.23 7.96
N VAL A 419 65.38 -43.02 7.43
CA VAL A 419 64.80 -41.81 8.06
C VAL A 419 63.41 -41.63 7.43
N PHE A 420 62.42 -41.95 8.21
CA PHE A 420 61.06 -41.50 7.93
C PHE A 420 61.03 -39.96 8.07
N VAL A 421 61.18 -39.22 7.00
CA VAL A 421 60.90 -37.79 7.01
C VAL A 421 59.38 -37.64 6.98
N LYS A 422 58.85 -37.29 8.16
CA LYS A 422 57.45 -36.89 8.32
C LYS A 422 57.34 -35.55 7.61
N VAL A 423 56.69 -35.52 6.43
CA VAL A 423 56.27 -34.29 5.78
C VAL A 423 55.27 -33.59 6.71
N PRO A 424 55.45 -32.33 7.09
CA PRO A 424 54.44 -31.64 7.85
C PRO A 424 53.28 -31.30 6.89
N SER A 425 52.24 -32.11 6.92
CA SER A 425 50.95 -31.69 6.40
C SER A 425 50.46 -30.53 7.27
N PHE A 426 50.33 -29.35 6.69
CA PHE A 426 49.75 -28.18 7.31
C PHE A 426 48.22 -28.33 7.33
N ILE A 427 47.71 -29.36 7.99
CA ILE A 427 46.29 -29.51 8.29
C ILE A 427 46.24 -30.12 9.71
N ASP A 428 45.60 -29.36 10.63
CA ASP A 428 45.21 -29.76 11.98
C ASP A 428 46.26 -29.81 13.07
N THR A 429 46.55 -28.68 13.68
CA THR A 429 47.17 -28.60 14.99
C THR A 429 46.23 -28.83 16.16
N ILE A 430 44.99 -29.29 15.94
CA ILE A 430 44.06 -29.74 16.98
C ILE A 430 43.49 -31.10 16.58
N THR A 431 44.26 -32.16 16.79
CA THR A 431 43.87 -33.53 16.45
C THR A 431 43.05 -34.22 17.52
N GLU A 432 43.05 -33.74 18.76
CA GLU A 432 42.28 -34.33 19.87
C GLU A 432 41.35 -33.27 20.51
N ILE A 433 40.11 -33.66 20.73
CA ILE A 433 39.13 -32.83 21.47
C ILE A 433 39.42 -33.01 22.95
N THR A 434 39.56 -31.90 23.65
CA THR A 434 39.67 -31.84 25.11
C THR A 434 38.61 -30.89 25.67
N TRP A 435 38.34 -30.98 26.98
CA TRP A 435 37.40 -30.05 27.61
C TRP A 435 37.82 -28.58 27.49
N ASP A 436 39.10 -28.28 27.40
CA ASP A 436 39.64 -26.93 27.32
C ASP A 436 39.52 -26.33 25.90
N ASN A 437 39.63 -27.18 24.86
CA ASN A 437 39.50 -26.72 23.47
C ASN A 437 38.11 -26.97 22.84
N LEU A 438 37.22 -27.67 23.54
CA LEU A 438 35.87 -27.95 23.06
C LEU A 438 35.11 -26.68 22.61
N PRO A 439 35.23 -25.51 23.27
CA PRO A 439 34.61 -24.28 22.77
C PRO A 439 35.06 -23.88 21.36
N LEU A 440 36.30 -24.14 20.96
CA LEU A 440 36.84 -23.81 19.62
C LEU A 440 36.22 -24.68 18.52
N TRP A 441 35.67 -25.84 18.85
CA TRP A 441 34.96 -26.68 17.89
C TRP A 441 33.56 -26.16 17.56
N ALA A 442 32.97 -25.38 18.44
CA ALA A 442 31.70 -24.70 18.17
C ALA A 442 31.83 -23.59 17.11
N ASP A 443 33.00 -22.94 17.05
CA ASP A 443 33.26 -21.87 16.07
C ASP A 443 33.25 -22.36 14.62
N ARG A 444 33.31 -23.67 14.41
CA ARG A 444 33.23 -24.32 13.11
C ARG A 444 31.77 -24.70 12.70
N VAL A 445 30.78 -24.44 13.57
CA VAL A 445 29.35 -24.72 13.30
C VAL A 445 28.66 -23.43 12.95
N HIS A 446 28.42 -23.22 11.67
CA HIS A 446 27.80 -22.03 11.14
C HIS A 446 26.37 -22.27 10.64
N PHE A 447 25.60 -21.18 10.50
CA PHE A 447 24.24 -21.24 9.99
C PHE A 447 24.08 -20.21 8.89
N GLU A 448 23.44 -20.62 7.84
CA GLU A 448 22.99 -19.70 6.80
C GLU A 448 22.04 -18.61 7.32
N PHE A 449 21.90 -17.56 6.54
CA PHE A 449 20.97 -16.49 6.87
C PHE A 449 19.56 -17.03 7.04
N ASN A 450 18.93 -16.63 8.13
CA ASN A 450 17.56 -17.02 8.48
C ASN A 450 17.31 -18.54 8.64
N LYS A 451 18.35 -19.39 8.57
CA LYS A 451 18.24 -20.84 8.73
C LYS A 451 18.76 -21.32 10.10
N HIS A 452 18.32 -22.52 10.49
CA HIS A 452 18.71 -23.22 11.71
C HIS A 452 19.02 -24.69 11.43
N ASN A 453 19.05 -25.09 10.16
CA ASN A 453 19.45 -26.43 9.74
C ASN A 453 20.98 -26.53 9.79
N LEU A 454 21.48 -27.74 10.10
CA LEU A 454 22.90 -28.05 10.07
C LEU A 454 23.28 -28.53 8.69
N ASP A 455 24.35 -27.99 8.15
CA ASP A 455 24.98 -28.46 6.91
C ASP A 455 25.83 -29.73 7.16
N GLU A 456 26.33 -30.37 6.11
CA GLU A 456 27.10 -31.59 6.22
C GLU A 456 28.43 -31.37 6.93
N ASN A 457 29.10 -30.25 6.71
CA ASN A 457 30.35 -29.91 7.41
C ASN A 457 30.14 -29.77 8.91
N SER A 458 29.09 -29.04 9.31
CA SER A 458 28.72 -28.95 10.73
C SER A 458 28.36 -30.30 11.34
N LYS A 459 27.74 -31.22 10.59
CA LYS A 459 27.44 -32.57 11.07
C LYS A 459 28.71 -33.41 11.29
N ILE A 460 29.70 -33.32 10.38
CA ILE A 460 31.00 -34.01 10.55
C ILE A 460 31.69 -33.56 11.83
N ILE A 461 31.68 -32.25 12.08
CA ILE A 461 32.27 -31.69 13.30
C ILE A 461 31.51 -32.15 14.54
N LEU A 462 30.19 -32.09 14.51
CA LEU A 462 29.33 -32.49 15.62
C LEU A 462 29.39 -34.00 15.90
N ASN A 463 29.70 -34.85 14.92
CA ASN A 463 29.94 -36.27 15.13
C ASN A 463 31.19 -36.48 15.99
N LYS A 464 32.29 -35.76 15.73
CA LYS A 464 33.49 -35.81 16.55
C LYS A 464 33.22 -35.30 17.98
N VAL A 465 32.48 -34.22 18.11
CA VAL A 465 32.05 -33.66 19.40
C VAL A 465 31.14 -34.63 20.15
N ALA A 466 30.23 -35.31 19.48
CA ALA A 466 29.34 -36.30 20.07
C ALA A 466 30.14 -37.49 20.63
N GLN A 467 31.08 -38.02 19.84
CA GLN A 467 31.92 -39.11 20.26
C GLN A 467 32.75 -38.72 21.50
N PHE A 468 33.38 -37.53 21.49
CA PHE A 468 34.11 -37.03 22.65
C PHE A 468 33.22 -36.92 23.89
N LEU A 469 31.97 -36.42 23.76
CA LEU A 469 31.03 -36.30 24.88
C LEU A 469 30.54 -37.67 25.39
N ILE A 470 30.48 -38.69 24.53
CA ILE A 470 30.11 -40.07 24.91
C ILE A 470 31.25 -40.70 25.71
N ASP A 471 32.49 -40.51 25.25
CA ASP A 471 33.67 -41.11 25.88
C ASP A 471 34.08 -40.41 27.20
N ASN A 472 33.69 -39.12 27.35
CA ASN A 472 34.04 -38.28 28.51
C ASN A 472 32.77 -37.78 29.20
N THR A 473 32.39 -38.40 30.30
CA THR A 473 31.08 -38.20 30.96
C THR A 473 31.09 -37.27 32.16
N GLU A 474 32.25 -36.77 32.58
CA GLU A 474 32.44 -36.04 33.84
C GLU A 474 31.91 -34.59 33.86
N LYS A 475 31.66 -34.00 32.70
CA LYS A 475 31.14 -32.62 32.59
C LYS A 475 29.92 -32.55 31.70
N ASN A 476 29.19 -31.45 31.83
CA ASN A 476 28.02 -31.14 31.04
C ASN A 476 28.32 -30.04 30.00
N LEU A 477 27.50 -29.94 28.98
CA LEU A 477 27.63 -28.96 27.90
C LEU A 477 26.42 -28.02 27.83
N GLN A 478 26.66 -26.72 27.85
CA GLN A 478 25.67 -25.71 27.50
C GLN A 478 25.95 -25.22 26.08
N ILE A 479 24.92 -25.27 25.27
CA ILE A 479 24.93 -24.84 23.87
C ILE A 479 24.26 -23.48 23.79
N ASN A 480 25.02 -22.45 23.48
CA ASN A 480 24.59 -21.07 23.39
C ASN A 480 24.34 -20.73 21.92
N GLY A 481 23.10 -20.31 21.58
CA GLY A 481 22.77 -19.91 20.21
C GLY A 481 22.80 -18.41 20.06
N HIS A 482 23.29 -17.94 18.90
CA HIS A 482 23.40 -16.56 18.54
C HIS A 482 22.76 -16.28 17.16
N ALA A 483 22.39 -15.04 16.91
CA ALA A 483 21.89 -14.55 15.64
C ALA A 483 22.61 -13.24 15.29
N ASP A 484 22.63 -12.91 14.01
CA ASP A 484 23.07 -11.60 13.56
C ASP A 484 21.99 -10.53 13.86
N GLU A 485 22.32 -9.26 13.66
CA GLU A 485 21.45 -8.12 14.00
C GLU A 485 20.32 -7.85 13.00
N ARG A 486 20.22 -8.63 11.92
CA ARG A 486 19.18 -8.47 10.92
C ARG A 486 17.86 -9.11 11.41
N GLY A 487 16.81 -8.29 11.55
CA GLY A 487 15.52 -8.72 12.07
C GLY A 487 15.16 -8.02 13.39
N THR A 488 14.07 -8.46 14.02
CA THR A 488 13.68 -7.95 15.33
C THR A 488 14.33 -8.75 16.46
N GLU A 489 14.63 -8.11 17.58
CA GLU A 489 15.17 -8.76 18.78
C GLU A 489 14.38 -10.03 19.18
N LYS A 490 13.05 -9.91 19.17
CA LYS A 490 12.14 -11.04 19.47
C LYS A 490 12.29 -12.19 18.47
N TYR A 491 12.49 -11.87 17.20
CA TYR A 491 12.71 -12.86 16.15
C TYR A 491 14.09 -13.52 16.31
N ASN A 492 15.15 -12.73 16.47
CA ASN A 492 16.52 -13.20 16.63
C ASN A 492 16.70 -14.05 17.90
N MET A 493 15.98 -13.72 18.97
CA MET A 493 15.92 -14.58 20.17
C MET A 493 15.31 -15.96 19.87
N LYS A 494 14.24 -16.01 19.05
CA LYS A 494 13.65 -17.30 18.64
C LYS A 494 14.56 -18.08 17.69
N LEU A 495 15.21 -17.41 16.74
CA LEU A 495 16.11 -18.04 15.78
C LEU A 495 17.35 -18.63 16.46
N SER A 496 17.98 -17.87 17.35
CA SER A 496 19.12 -18.34 18.13
C SER A 496 18.76 -19.57 18.98
N LYS A 497 17.56 -19.59 19.57
CA LYS A 497 17.06 -20.78 20.29
C LYS A 497 16.88 -21.98 19.38
N ARG A 498 16.37 -21.78 18.15
CA ARG A 498 16.24 -22.89 17.18
C ARG A 498 17.59 -23.46 16.78
N ARG A 499 18.60 -22.61 16.52
CA ARG A 499 19.97 -23.04 16.19
C ARG A 499 20.59 -23.90 17.29
N ALA A 500 20.57 -23.43 18.53
CA ALA A 500 21.05 -24.19 19.65
C ALA A 500 20.28 -25.50 19.86
N ASN A 501 18.96 -25.50 19.64
CA ASN A 501 18.16 -26.73 19.68
C ASN A 501 18.50 -27.72 18.57
N SER A 502 18.82 -27.24 17.34
CA SER A 502 19.25 -28.13 16.25
C SER A 502 20.52 -28.86 16.56
N VAL A 503 21.52 -28.14 17.13
CA VAL A 503 22.78 -28.77 17.59
C VAL A 503 22.52 -29.75 18.75
N SER A 504 21.74 -29.34 19.75
CA SER A 504 21.41 -30.22 20.88
C SER A 504 20.70 -31.48 20.45
N LYS A 505 19.72 -31.33 19.54
CA LYS A 505 18.98 -32.48 18.99
C LYS A 505 19.91 -33.42 18.24
N TYR A 506 20.77 -32.86 17.37
CA TYR A 506 21.73 -33.66 16.61
C TYR A 506 22.67 -34.46 17.52
N LEU A 507 23.26 -33.85 18.58
CA LEU A 507 24.11 -34.53 19.53
C LEU A 507 23.37 -35.66 20.29
N ILE A 508 22.07 -35.44 20.62
CA ILE A 508 21.24 -36.48 21.22
C ILE A 508 21.01 -37.64 20.24
N ASP A 509 20.70 -37.31 18.99
CA ASP A 509 20.47 -38.32 17.93
C ASP A 509 21.76 -39.13 17.66
N GLN A 510 22.96 -38.57 17.95
CA GLN A 510 24.24 -39.28 17.90
C GLN A 510 24.59 -40.05 19.21
N GLY A 511 23.69 -40.08 20.20
CA GLY A 511 23.86 -40.88 21.40
C GLY A 511 24.28 -40.12 22.66
N VAL A 512 24.45 -38.81 22.62
CA VAL A 512 24.77 -38.01 23.81
C VAL A 512 23.56 -37.94 24.74
N ASN A 513 23.76 -38.23 26.03
CA ASN A 513 22.69 -38.21 27.02
C ASN A 513 22.09 -36.79 27.16
N LYS A 514 20.80 -36.67 26.91
CA LYS A 514 20.04 -35.41 26.97
C LYS A 514 20.23 -34.63 28.28
N ARG A 515 20.40 -35.32 29.42
CA ARG A 515 20.58 -34.67 30.74
C ARG A 515 21.89 -33.89 30.85
N ARG A 516 22.83 -34.16 29.98
CA ARG A 516 24.13 -33.49 29.93
C ARG A 516 24.16 -32.26 29.04
N LEU A 517 23.09 -32.02 28.29
CA LEU A 517 23.00 -30.92 27.36
C LEU A 517 21.98 -29.89 27.85
N SER A 518 22.37 -28.63 27.84
CA SER A 518 21.49 -27.49 28.12
C SER A 518 21.58 -26.47 27.00
N VAL A 519 20.47 -25.77 26.74
CA VAL A 519 20.38 -24.81 25.64
C VAL A 519 20.08 -23.42 26.18
N LYS A 520 20.84 -22.43 25.72
CA LYS A 520 20.58 -21.02 26.00
C LYS A 520 20.57 -20.20 24.71
N ALA A 521 19.69 -19.22 24.65
CA ALA A 521 19.55 -18.33 23.50
C ALA A 521 19.97 -16.91 23.91
N PHE A 522 20.71 -16.24 23.04
CA PHE A 522 21.20 -14.87 23.24
C PHE A 522 20.71 -13.89 22.18
N GLY A 523 20.03 -14.39 21.14
CA GLY A 523 19.63 -13.50 20.03
C GLY A 523 20.84 -12.81 19.42
N GLU A 524 20.74 -11.52 19.23
CA GLU A 524 21.79 -10.63 18.72
C GLU A 524 22.60 -9.92 19.81
N SER A 525 22.28 -10.18 21.10
CA SER A 525 22.83 -9.39 22.23
C SER A 525 24.32 -9.58 22.45
N GLN A 526 24.93 -10.63 21.90
CA GLN A 526 26.36 -10.95 22.08
C GLN A 526 27.02 -11.11 20.69
N LYS A 527 27.52 -9.99 20.15
CA LYS A 527 28.27 -10.00 18.89
C LYS A 527 29.69 -10.53 19.09
N ALA A 528 30.11 -11.47 18.24
CA ALA A 528 31.49 -11.95 18.18
C ALA A 528 32.34 -11.13 17.20
N SER A 529 31.73 -10.55 16.17
CA SER A 529 32.44 -9.86 15.10
C SER A 529 31.55 -8.78 14.48
N SER A 530 32.14 -7.88 13.70
CA SER A 530 31.42 -6.98 12.79
C SER A 530 30.80 -7.73 11.60
N SER A 531 31.31 -8.92 11.27
CA SER A 531 30.75 -9.77 10.22
C SER A 531 29.48 -10.48 10.69
N HIS A 532 28.41 -10.42 9.88
CA HIS A 532 27.15 -11.10 10.15
C HIS A 532 27.30 -12.63 10.22
N ASP A 533 28.17 -13.21 9.41
CA ASP A 533 28.41 -14.66 9.35
C ASP A 533 28.92 -15.20 10.65
N LYS A 534 29.92 -14.55 11.21
CA LYS A 534 30.50 -14.93 12.52
C LYS A 534 29.55 -14.77 13.69
N ASN A 535 28.48 -14.00 13.52
CA ASN A 535 27.41 -13.81 14.51
C ASN A 535 26.30 -14.87 14.38
N ARG A 536 26.22 -15.60 13.27
CA ARG A 536 25.30 -16.73 13.06
C ARG A 536 25.90 -18.03 13.49
N ARG A 537 26.13 -18.18 14.79
CA ARG A 537 26.92 -19.28 15.40
C ARG A 537 26.23 -19.93 16.58
N VAL A 538 26.83 -21.00 17.03
CA VAL A 538 26.66 -21.54 18.38
C VAL A 538 27.98 -21.47 19.13
N GLU A 539 27.92 -21.45 20.45
CA GLU A 539 29.08 -21.55 21.32
C GLU A 539 28.88 -22.71 22.31
N PHE A 540 29.95 -23.39 22.62
CA PHE A 540 29.96 -24.44 23.63
C PHE A 540 30.54 -23.91 24.94
N LYS A 541 29.80 -24.06 26.01
CA LYS A 541 30.26 -23.75 27.36
C LYS A 541 30.24 -25.00 28.19
N VAL A 542 31.43 -25.43 28.64
CA VAL A 542 31.58 -26.55 29.55
C VAL A 542 31.07 -26.14 30.93
N ILE A 543 30.21 -26.97 31.52
CA ILE A 543 29.65 -26.77 32.85
C ILE A 543 29.93 -28.01 33.71
N LYS A 544 30.18 -27.78 34.98
CA LYS A 544 30.45 -28.85 35.96
C LYS A 544 29.21 -29.70 36.22
#